data_af507dd0535fddf1f94dfbd5f2df1923
#
_entry.id   af507dd0535fddf1f94dfbd5f2df1923
#
_cell.length_a   1.000
_cell.length_b   1.000
_cell.length_c   1.000
_cell.angle_alpha   90.00
_cell.angle_beta   90.00
_cell.angle_gamma   90.00
#
_symmetry.space_group_name_H-M   'P 1'
#
loop_
_entity.id
_entity.type
_entity.pdbx_description
1 polymer ?
#
loop_
_entity_poly.entity_id
_entity_poly.type
_entity_poly.pdbx_seq_one_letter_code
_entity_poly.pdbx_strand_id
1 'polypeptide(L)'
;MAIAKYSLTALDCPDPVALANFYAKITDFEVVVAHLSKDGDPLWVELVDNGVTKIAFQLVKNYVKPTWPEGPIPQQAHLDFDVPNLDIAEEKLLQIGAVKSPI
;
A
#
# COMPACT_ATOMS: atom_id res chain seq x y z
N MET A 1 -17.21 25.84 4.90
CA MET A 1 -15.75 26.03 4.83
C MET A 1 -15.05 24.90 5.61
N ALA A 2 -14.09 24.25 4.98
CA ALA A 2 -13.39 23.14 5.63
C ALA A 2 -12.29 23.64 6.57
N ILE A 3 -12.07 22.92 7.67
CA ILE A 3 -11.00 23.21 8.63
C ILE A 3 -9.64 22.73 8.09
N ALA A 4 -9.64 21.64 7.28
CA ALA A 4 -8.42 20.99 6.83
C ALA A 4 -8.54 20.52 5.38
N LYS A 5 -7.39 20.32 4.76
CA LYS A 5 -7.28 19.71 3.44
C LYS A 5 -6.75 18.30 3.63
N TYR A 6 -7.41 17.31 3.01
CA TYR A 6 -6.93 15.94 3.02
C TYR A 6 -5.57 15.86 2.33
N SER A 7 -4.60 15.19 2.96
CA SER A 7 -3.27 15.01 2.39
C SER A 7 -3.12 13.63 1.73
N LEU A 8 -3.03 12.58 2.53
CA LEU A 8 -2.82 11.24 2.01
C LEU A 8 -3.30 10.21 3.04
N THR A 9 -3.34 8.96 2.62
CA THR A 9 -3.59 7.82 3.52
C THR A 9 -2.29 7.03 3.64
N ALA A 10 -1.91 6.72 4.88
CA ALA A 10 -0.76 5.87 5.16
C ALA A 10 -1.22 4.50 5.63
N LEU A 11 -0.55 3.45 5.16
CA LEU A 11 -0.80 2.07 5.55
C LEU A 11 0.37 1.55 6.38
N ASP A 12 0.07 0.92 7.50
CA ASP A 12 1.08 0.25 8.32
C ASP A 12 1.50 -1.05 7.66
N CYS A 13 2.77 -1.38 7.74
CA CYS A 13 3.28 -2.62 7.14
C CYS A 13 4.64 -3.00 7.72
N PRO A 14 5.06 -4.28 7.54
CA PRO A 14 6.36 -4.73 8.00
C PRO A 14 7.52 -4.35 7.07
N ASP A 15 7.23 -4.04 5.79
CA ASP A 15 8.24 -3.71 4.78
C ASP A 15 7.71 -2.68 3.81
N PRO A 16 7.89 -1.38 4.11
CA PRO A 16 7.34 -0.32 3.28
C PRO A 16 7.87 -0.29 1.84
N VAL A 17 9.13 -0.63 1.62
CA VAL A 17 9.71 -0.63 0.27
C VAL A 17 9.08 -1.73 -0.57
N ALA A 18 8.98 -2.95 -0.02
CA ALA A 18 8.37 -4.06 -0.75
C ALA A 18 6.90 -3.79 -1.08
N LEU A 19 6.16 -3.25 -0.13
CA LEU A 19 4.74 -2.95 -0.34
C LEU A 19 4.55 -1.81 -1.36
N ALA A 20 5.36 -0.76 -1.26
CA ALA A 20 5.33 0.34 -2.23
C ALA A 20 5.66 -0.16 -3.64
N ASN A 21 6.68 -1.02 -3.78
CA ASN A 21 7.05 -1.59 -5.08
C ASN A 21 5.92 -2.45 -5.67
N PHE A 22 5.22 -3.19 -4.84
CA PHE A 22 4.06 -3.97 -5.28
C PHE A 22 3.00 -3.07 -5.91
N TYR A 23 2.60 -2.01 -5.20
CA TYR A 23 1.59 -1.07 -5.71
C TYR A 23 2.11 -0.23 -6.88
N ALA A 24 3.41 0.05 -6.95
CA ALA A 24 4.00 0.74 -8.09
C ALA A 24 3.85 -0.06 -9.39
N LYS A 25 3.92 -1.39 -9.31
CA LYS A 25 3.68 -2.26 -10.47
C LYS A 25 2.25 -2.20 -10.97
N ILE A 26 1.30 -1.87 -10.10
CA ILE A 26 -0.11 -1.72 -10.46
C ILE A 26 -0.40 -0.35 -11.07
N THR A 27 0.25 0.70 -10.53
CA THR A 27 -0.13 2.09 -10.80
C THR A 27 0.85 2.84 -11.69
N ASP A 28 2.09 2.37 -11.83
CA ASP A 28 3.21 3.09 -12.42
C ASP A 28 3.59 4.36 -11.65
N PHE A 29 3.14 4.51 -10.40
CA PHE A 29 3.56 5.62 -9.55
C PHE A 29 5.01 5.45 -9.13
N GLU A 30 5.67 6.57 -8.83
CA GLU A 30 7.07 6.60 -8.39
C GLU A 30 7.18 6.22 -6.91
N VAL A 31 8.15 5.37 -6.59
CA VAL A 31 8.48 5.00 -5.21
C VAL A 31 9.52 5.96 -4.66
N VAL A 32 9.21 6.61 -3.55
CA VAL A 32 10.13 7.57 -2.89
C VAL A 32 10.30 7.16 -1.43
N VAL A 33 11.54 6.85 -1.04
CA VAL A 33 11.89 6.61 0.37
C VAL A 33 12.10 7.95 1.04
N ALA A 34 11.14 8.37 1.87
CA ALA A 34 11.13 9.73 2.41
C ALA A 34 11.85 9.87 3.76
N HIS A 35 11.78 8.84 4.61
CA HIS A 35 12.40 8.89 5.93
C HIS A 35 13.11 7.58 6.25
N LEU A 36 14.31 7.72 6.80
CA LEU A 36 15.12 6.59 7.28
C LEU A 36 15.33 6.69 8.78
N SER A 37 15.48 5.53 9.43
CA SER A 37 15.93 5.48 10.82
C SER A 37 17.41 5.83 10.94
N LYS A 38 17.93 5.93 12.16
CA LYS A 38 19.36 6.12 12.40
C LYS A 38 20.22 4.99 11.80
N ASP A 39 19.65 3.79 11.75
CA ASP A 39 20.31 2.60 11.22
C ASP A 39 20.06 2.39 9.73
N GLY A 40 19.36 3.31 9.08
CA GLY A 40 19.10 3.27 7.65
C GLY A 40 17.86 2.49 7.24
N ASP A 41 17.00 2.10 8.20
CA ASP A 41 15.76 1.40 7.87
C ASP A 41 14.74 2.36 7.26
N PRO A 42 14.07 1.98 6.16
CA PRO A 42 13.01 2.79 5.59
C PRO A 42 11.81 2.86 6.55
N LEU A 43 11.54 4.03 7.10
CA LEU A 43 10.42 4.23 8.02
C LEU A 43 9.15 4.66 7.32
N TRP A 44 9.29 5.40 6.22
CA TRP A 44 8.18 6.01 5.50
C TRP A 44 8.52 6.03 4.02
N VAL A 45 7.68 5.37 3.21
CA VAL A 45 7.87 5.26 1.76
C VAL A 45 6.60 5.74 1.09
N GLU A 46 6.75 6.57 0.06
CA GLU A 46 5.61 7.18 -0.64
C GLU A 46 5.48 6.67 -2.05
N LEU A 47 4.24 6.59 -2.52
CA LEU A 47 3.91 6.47 -3.93
C LEU A 47 3.48 7.82 -4.46
N VAL A 48 4.19 8.30 -5.47
CA VAL A 48 4.05 9.67 -5.99
C VAL A 48 3.64 9.62 -7.46
N ASP A 49 2.64 10.41 -7.81
CA ASP A 49 2.15 10.59 -9.18
C ASP A 49 2.24 12.08 -9.55
N ASN A 50 3.09 12.41 -10.53
CA ASN A 50 3.31 13.79 -10.97
C ASN A 50 3.60 14.76 -9.82
N GLY A 51 4.47 14.34 -8.89
CA GLY A 51 4.85 15.17 -7.76
C GLY A 51 3.84 15.21 -6.61
N VAL A 52 2.74 14.47 -6.72
CA VAL A 52 1.71 14.41 -5.68
C VAL A 52 1.77 13.04 -5.01
N THR A 53 1.98 13.03 -3.70
CA THR A 53 1.95 11.78 -2.92
C THR A 53 0.51 11.27 -2.84
N LYS A 54 0.30 10.04 -3.30
CA LYS A 54 -1.02 9.39 -3.29
C LYS A 54 -1.22 8.50 -2.07
N ILE A 55 -0.23 7.68 -1.77
CA ILE A 55 -0.28 6.70 -0.68
C ILE A 55 1.08 6.69 -0.01
N ALA A 56 1.12 6.46 1.30
CA ALA A 56 2.36 6.23 2.01
C ALA A 56 2.31 4.89 2.75
N PHE A 57 3.48 4.35 3.04
CA PHE A 57 3.64 3.08 3.75
C PHE A 57 4.56 3.31 4.92
N GLN A 58 4.08 2.98 6.12
CA GLN A 58 4.80 3.24 7.37
C GLN A 58 5.30 1.93 7.97
N LEU A 59 6.58 1.89 8.30
CA LEU A 59 7.16 0.73 8.98
C LEU A 59 6.60 0.61 10.39
N VAL A 60 6.04 -0.55 10.69
CA VAL A 60 5.57 -0.90 12.03
C VAL A 60 6.29 -2.16 12.46
N LYS A 61 7.11 -2.04 13.51
CA LYS A 61 7.76 -3.21 14.10
C LYS A 61 6.72 -4.07 14.78
N ASN A 62 6.89 -5.39 14.70
CA ASN A 62 5.93 -6.34 15.26
C ASN A 62 4.53 -6.20 14.65
N TYR A 63 4.48 -5.83 13.36
CA TYR A 63 3.22 -5.69 12.64
C TYR A 63 2.41 -6.98 12.70
N VAL A 64 1.12 -6.83 13.02
CA VAL A 64 0.17 -7.94 13.04
C VAL A 64 -0.77 -7.80 11.85
N LYS A 65 -0.71 -8.77 10.96
CA LYS A 65 -1.51 -8.78 9.74
C LYS A 65 -3.00 -8.91 10.06
N PRO A 66 -3.89 -8.14 9.42
CA PRO A 66 -5.32 -8.32 9.58
C PRO A 66 -5.76 -9.70 9.09
N THR A 67 -6.79 -10.23 9.73
CA THR A 67 -7.41 -11.49 9.35
C THR A 67 -8.73 -11.19 8.63
N TRP A 68 -8.69 -11.20 7.33
CA TRP A 68 -9.86 -10.87 6.53
C TRP A 68 -10.12 -12.01 5.51
N PRO A 69 -11.37 -12.38 5.25
CA PRO A 69 -12.63 -11.77 5.73
C PRO A 69 -13.04 -12.13 7.15
N GLU A 70 -12.45 -13.16 7.74
CA GLU A 70 -12.81 -13.64 9.06
C GLU A 70 -11.58 -13.71 9.96
N GLY A 71 -11.80 -13.63 11.28
CA GLY A 71 -10.75 -13.74 12.27
C GLY A 71 -10.76 -12.58 13.26
N PRO A 72 -9.85 -12.62 14.27
CA PRO A 72 -9.88 -11.68 15.39
C PRO A 72 -9.32 -10.29 15.09
N ILE A 73 -8.58 -10.11 13.98
CA ILE A 73 -7.91 -8.85 13.67
C ILE A 73 -8.57 -8.22 12.44
N PRO A 74 -9.42 -7.20 12.65
CA PRO A 74 -10.17 -6.62 11.54
C PRO A 74 -9.28 -5.83 10.59
N GLN A 75 -9.68 -5.81 9.32
CA GLN A 75 -9.09 -4.94 8.33
C GLN A 75 -9.61 -3.51 8.55
N GLN A 76 -8.70 -2.56 8.74
CA GLN A 76 -9.06 -1.16 8.98
C GLN A 76 -9.31 -0.38 7.69
N ALA A 77 -8.64 -0.76 6.63
CA ALA A 77 -8.74 -0.06 5.35
C ALA A 77 -8.37 -1.00 4.22
N HIS A 78 -8.84 -0.69 3.04
CA HIS A 78 -8.43 -1.38 1.82
C HIS A 78 -8.36 -0.37 0.67
N LEU A 79 -7.66 -0.73 -0.40
CA LEU A 79 -7.56 0.08 -1.59
C LEU A 79 -8.41 -0.55 -2.70
N ASP A 80 -9.15 0.28 -3.40
CA ASP A 80 -9.95 -0.15 -4.54
C ASP A 80 -9.34 0.41 -5.82
N PHE A 81 -9.29 -0.41 -6.84
CA PHE A 81 -8.78 -0.02 -8.16
C PHE A 81 -9.79 -0.37 -9.23
N ASP A 82 -9.95 0.52 -10.17
CA ASP A 82 -10.73 0.25 -11.37
C ASP A 82 -9.82 -0.33 -12.44
N VAL A 83 -10.29 -1.36 -13.13
CA VAL A 83 -9.53 -2.01 -14.18
C VAL A 83 -10.40 -2.18 -15.42
N PRO A 84 -9.80 -2.14 -16.62
CA PRO A 84 -10.57 -2.31 -17.86
C PRO A 84 -11.09 -3.73 -18.08
N ASN A 85 -10.43 -4.75 -17.51
CA ASN A 85 -10.84 -6.15 -17.63
C ASN A 85 -10.44 -6.90 -16.37
N LEU A 86 -11.43 -7.43 -15.66
CA LEU A 86 -11.20 -8.10 -14.37
C LEU A 86 -10.35 -9.35 -14.48
N ASP A 87 -10.59 -10.19 -15.49
CA ASP A 87 -9.86 -11.46 -15.62
C ASP A 87 -8.40 -11.23 -15.95
N ILE A 88 -8.12 -10.30 -16.84
CA ILE A 88 -6.73 -9.95 -17.20
C ILE A 88 -6.01 -9.31 -16.02
N ALA A 89 -6.68 -8.42 -15.30
CA ALA A 89 -6.10 -7.77 -14.14
C ALA A 89 -5.80 -8.79 -13.04
N GLU A 90 -6.71 -9.72 -12.76
CA GLU A 90 -6.49 -10.76 -11.77
C GLU A 90 -5.26 -11.60 -12.11
N GLU A 91 -5.12 -12.03 -13.36
CA GLU A 91 -3.97 -12.81 -13.81
C GLU A 91 -2.66 -12.05 -13.56
N LYS A 92 -2.61 -10.79 -13.95
CA LYS A 92 -1.41 -9.95 -13.76
C LYS A 92 -1.08 -9.73 -12.30
N LEU A 93 -2.09 -9.50 -11.46
CA LEU A 93 -1.90 -9.30 -10.03
C LEU A 93 -1.35 -10.54 -9.34
N LEU A 94 -1.85 -11.73 -9.71
CA LEU A 94 -1.33 -12.98 -9.17
C LEU A 94 0.14 -13.19 -9.53
N GLN A 95 0.54 -12.79 -10.74
CA GLN A 95 1.92 -12.89 -11.20
C GLN A 95 2.88 -12.02 -10.38
N ILE A 96 2.43 -10.91 -9.82
CA ILE A 96 3.26 -10.01 -9.02
C ILE A 96 3.14 -10.22 -7.51
N GLY A 97 2.44 -11.26 -7.09
CA GLY A 97 2.41 -11.70 -5.70
C GLY A 97 1.11 -11.47 -4.94
N ALA A 98 0.06 -10.99 -5.59
CA ALA A 98 -1.24 -10.87 -4.93
C ALA A 98 -1.82 -12.26 -4.65
N VAL A 99 -2.62 -12.34 -3.60
CA VAL A 99 -3.34 -13.56 -3.23
C VAL A 99 -4.83 -13.29 -3.34
N LYS A 100 -5.52 -14.15 -4.08
CA LYS A 100 -6.96 -14.03 -4.25
C LYS A 100 -7.68 -14.49 -2.98
N SER A 101 -8.61 -13.67 -2.50
CA SER A 101 -9.48 -14.05 -1.38
C SER A 101 -10.41 -15.19 -1.80
N PRO A 102 -10.73 -16.12 -0.88
CA PRO A 102 -11.65 -17.22 -1.18
C PRO A 102 -13.12 -16.78 -1.34
N ILE A 103 -13.43 -15.51 -1.11
CA ILE A 103 -14.79 -15.00 -1.31
C ILE A 103 -14.84 -13.90 -2.36
#